data_034a5018b589e495784322dbfa33deaa
#
_entry.id   034a5018b589e495784322dbfa33deaa
#
_cell.length_a   1.000
_cell.length_b   1.000
_cell.length_c   1.000
_cell.angle_alpha   90.00
_cell.angle_beta   90.00
_cell.angle_gamma   90.00
#
_symmetry.space_group_name_H-M   'P 1'
#
loop_
_entity.id
_entity.type
_entity.pdbx_description
1 polymer ?
#
loop_
_entity_poly.entity_id
_entity_poly.type
_entity_poly.pdbx_seq_one_letter_code
_entity_poly.pdbx_strand_id
1 'polypeptide(L)'
;MSWDQFVIFAIVALLCWGIGAVAAWRGKRQWMVYTATLAGLAVFFAFILGMWISLERPPMRTMGETRLWYSFFMGIAGLLTYIRWQYRWILSFSALLATVFVIINLMKPEIHDQSLMPALQSIWFIPHVTVYMFSYSVLGCAFIIALTGLFRHKEEYLHTADNLVYAGIAFLSIGMLLGSLWAKEAWGNYWSWDPKETWAVITWAGYLLYVHLRLFRKTGRKTLYVLLIMSFLTLQMCWYGVNYLPAAQQSVHLYNRNN
;
A
#
# COMPACT_ATOMS: atom_id res chain seq x y z
N MET A 1 14.24 13.33 14.04
CA MET A 1 12.94 13.93 13.69
C MET A 1 11.84 13.27 14.48
N SER A 2 10.77 14.04 14.80
CA SER A 2 9.58 13.54 15.51
C SER A 2 8.31 13.78 14.69
N TRP A 3 7.18 13.20 15.13
CA TRP A 3 5.88 13.41 14.50
C TRP A 3 5.44 14.89 14.48
N ASP A 4 5.91 15.73 15.41
CA ASP A 4 5.59 17.17 15.44
C ASP A 4 6.03 17.89 14.17
N GLN A 5 7.12 17.44 13.56
CA GLN A 5 7.65 18.00 12.33
C GLN A 5 6.95 17.46 11.07
N PHE A 6 6.18 16.38 11.20
CA PHE A 6 5.53 15.71 10.07
C PHE A 6 4.65 16.64 9.25
N VAL A 7 3.93 17.56 9.92
CA VAL A 7 3.01 18.50 9.24
C VAL A 7 3.70 19.27 8.12
N ILE A 8 4.91 19.78 8.36
CA ILE A 8 5.66 20.58 7.39
C ILE A 8 6.03 19.73 6.17
N PHE A 9 6.63 18.55 6.41
CA PHE A 9 7.01 17.63 5.33
C PHE A 9 5.81 17.13 4.54
N ALA A 10 4.70 16.83 5.23
CA ALA A 10 3.47 16.40 4.63
C ALA A 10 2.90 17.47 3.68
N ILE A 11 2.76 18.71 4.14
CA ILE A 11 2.24 19.82 3.31
C ILE A 11 3.11 20.01 2.06
N VAL A 12 4.43 20.08 2.21
CA VAL A 12 5.33 20.27 1.07
C VAL A 12 5.23 19.11 0.08
N ALA A 13 5.23 17.87 0.55
CA ALA A 13 5.09 16.70 -0.30
C ALA A 13 3.74 16.68 -1.03
N LEU A 14 2.64 16.97 -0.35
CA LEU A 14 1.30 17.03 -0.95
C LEU A 14 1.18 18.13 -1.99
N LEU A 15 1.76 19.30 -1.75
CA LEU A 15 1.80 20.38 -2.74
C LEU A 15 2.60 19.96 -3.99
N CYS A 16 3.74 19.33 -3.82
CA CYS A 16 4.55 18.82 -4.92
C CYS A 16 3.81 17.76 -5.73
N TRP A 17 3.16 16.78 -5.08
CA TRP A 17 2.35 15.76 -5.76
C TRP A 17 1.14 16.38 -6.46
N GLY A 18 0.48 17.36 -5.85
CA GLY A 18 -0.62 18.10 -6.46
C GLY A 18 -0.17 18.86 -7.72
N ILE A 19 0.99 19.54 -7.67
CA ILE A 19 1.58 20.21 -8.84
C ILE A 19 1.88 19.19 -9.94
N GLY A 20 2.49 18.06 -9.61
CA GLY A 20 2.78 16.99 -10.57
C GLY A 20 1.50 16.44 -11.22
N ALA A 21 0.45 16.19 -10.45
CA ALA A 21 -0.84 15.73 -10.92
C ALA A 21 -1.51 16.75 -11.87
N VAL A 22 -1.56 18.02 -11.46
CA VAL A 22 -2.12 19.10 -12.30
C VAL A 22 -1.31 19.30 -13.59
N ALA A 23 0.01 19.22 -13.51
CA ALA A 23 0.89 19.31 -14.69
C ALA A 23 0.62 18.17 -15.68
N ALA A 24 0.39 16.93 -15.18
CA ALA A 24 0.02 15.79 -16.01
C ALA A 24 -1.32 16.00 -16.72
N TRP A 25 -2.35 16.47 -16.02
CA TRP A 25 -3.66 16.78 -16.61
C TRP A 25 -3.60 17.86 -17.67
N ARG A 26 -2.84 18.94 -17.43
CA ARG A 26 -2.69 20.05 -18.37
C ARG A 26 -1.82 19.73 -19.59
N GLY A 27 -1.28 18.52 -19.68
CA GLY A 27 -0.37 18.12 -20.75
C GLY A 27 0.91 18.95 -20.79
N LYS A 28 1.36 19.44 -19.62
CA LYS A 28 2.62 20.18 -19.49
C LYS A 28 3.81 19.30 -19.87
N ARG A 29 4.98 19.93 -20.09
CA ARG A 29 6.22 19.19 -20.39
C ARG A 29 6.45 18.09 -19.34
N GLN A 30 6.71 16.88 -19.78
CA GLN A 30 6.85 15.68 -18.91
C GLN A 30 7.86 15.90 -17.78
N TRP A 31 8.94 16.66 -18.04
CA TRP A 31 9.93 16.95 -17.01
C TRP A 31 9.32 17.67 -15.80
N MET A 32 8.34 18.56 -15.99
CA MET A 32 7.66 19.25 -14.87
C MET A 32 6.86 18.25 -14.02
N VAL A 33 6.23 17.26 -14.67
CA VAL A 33 5.50 16.20 -13.96
C VAL A 33 6.48 15.37 -13.13
N TYR A 34 7.58 14.95 -13.73
CA TYR A 34 8.58 14.12 -13.06
C TYR A 34 9.27 14.87 -11.92
N THR A 35 9.76 16.08 -12.16
CA THR A 35 10.47 16.86 -11.14
C THR A 35 9.58 17.18 -9.95
N ALA A 36 8.33 17.62 -10.18
CA ALA A 36 7.40 17.89 -9.09
C ALA A 36 7.08 16.63 -8.28
N THR A 37 6.76 15.52 -8.94
CA THR A 37 6.43 14.28 -8.25
C THR A 37 7.63 13.72 -7.48
N LEU A 38 8.83 13.73 -8.10
CA LEU A 38 10.07 13.26 -7.45
C LEU A 38 10.49 14.17 -6.30
N ALA A 39 10.30 15.49 -6.42
CA ALA A 39 10.58 16.42 -5.32
C ALA A 39 9.68 16.12 -4.11
N GLY A 40 8.39 15.88 -4.33
CA GLY A 40 7.47 15.45 -3.25
C GLY A 40 7.88 14.14 -2.62
N LEU A 41 8.28 13.15 -3.43
CA LEU A 41 8.80 11.86 -2.92
C LEU A 41 10.09 12.06 -2.13
N ALA A 42 11.01 12.90 -2.59
CA ALA A 42 12.27 13.18 -1.90
C ALA A 42 12.03 13.85 -0.54
N VAL A 43 11.14 14.84 -0.48
CA VAL A 43 10.78 15.53 0.78
C VAL A 43 10.14 14.55 1.76
N PHE A 44 9.22 13.72 1.28
CA PHE A 44 8.54 12.74 2.12
C PHE A 44 9.52 11.67 2.62
N PHE A 45 10.42 11.20 1.76
CA PHE A 45 11.46 10.26 2.14
C PHE A 45 12.48 10.86 3.10
N ALA A 46 12.81 12.14 2.96
CA ALA A 46 13.68 12.84 3.93
C ALA A 46 13.09 12.82 5.34
N PHE A 47 11.75 12.95 5.48
CA PHE A 47 11.08 12.77 6.75
C PHE A 47 11.23 11.34 7.28
N ILE A 48 10.99 10.33 6.43
CA ILE A 48 11.13 8.91 6.80
C ILE A 48 12.57 8.61 7.25
N LEU A 49 13.58 9.10 6.53
CA LEU A 49 14.99 8.95 6.90
C LEU A 49 15.32 9.67 8.21
N GLY A 50 14.81 10.87 8.41
CA GLY A 50 14.99 11.60 9.65
C GLY A 50 14.37 10.90 10.86
N MET A 51 13.19 10.30 10.69
CA MET A 51 12.57 9.41 11.69
C MET A 51 13.44 8.17 11.93
N TRP A 52 13.96 7.55 10.87
CA TRP A 52 14.83 6.37 10.98
C TRP A 52 16.05 6.66 11.83
N ILE A 53 16.74 7.77 11.55
CA ILE A 53 17.92 8.18 12.31
C ILE A 53 17.56 8.46 13.79
N SER A 54 16.45 9.15 14.05
CA SER A 54 16.02 9.48 15.42
C SER A 54 15.56 8.28 16.23
N LEU A 55 14.99 7.25 15.57
CA LEU A 55 14.50 6.03 16.22
C LEU A 55 15.59 4.95 16.32
N GLU A 56 16.74 5.15 15.69
CA GLU A 56 17.80 4.13 15.52
C GLU A 56 17.30 2.82 14.90
N ARG A 57 16.14 2.87 14.27
CA ARG A 57 15.49 1.76 13.58
C ARG A 57 14.61 2.24 12.42
N PRO A 58 14.33 1.39 11.40
CA PRO A 58 13.35 1.74 10.37
C PRO A 58 11.97 2.03 10.97
N PRO A 59 11.29 3.12 10.58
CA PRO A 59 9.96 3.46 11.08
C PRO A 59 8.90 2.60 10.40
N MET A 60 8.68 1.36 10.89
CA MET A 60 7.75 0.36 10.34
C MET A 60 6.95 -0.39 11.40
N ARG A 61 7.09 -0.05 12.68
CA ARG A 61 6.53 -0.82 13.78
C ARG A 61 5.18 -0.32 14.26
N THR A 62 4.85 0.94 14.04
CA THR A 62 3.54 1.52 14.41
C THR A 62 2.62 1.59 13.19
N MET A 63 1.30 1.73 13.43
CA MET A 63 0.34 1.92 12.34
C MET A 63 0.58 3.24 11.59
N GLY A 64 1.03 4.28 12.27
CA GLY A 64 1.42 5.53 11.64
C GLY A 64 2.65 5.37 10.75
N GLU A 65 3.67 4.69 11.24
CA GLU A 65 4.90 4.42 10.49
C GLU A 65 4.64 3.60 9.20
N THR A 66 3.82 2.55 9.27
CA THR A 66 3.48 1.75 8.07
C THR A 66 2.70 2.56 7.03
N ARG A 67 1.87 3.51 7.45
CA ARG A 67 1.16 4.42 6.54
C ARG A 67 2.08 5.41 5.84
N LEU A 68 3.18 5.85 6.49
CA LEU A 68 4.22 6.63 5.80
C LEU A 68 4.78 5.87 4.61
N TRP A 69 5.20 4.62 4.83
CA TRP A 69 5.74 3.78 3.77
C TRP A 69 4.73 3.48 2.67
N TYR A 70 3.47 3.23 3.04
CA TYR A 70 2.42 3.04 2.04
C TYR A 70 2.23 4.28 1.18
N SER A 71 2.16 5.47 1.78
CA SER A 71 2.03 6.74 1.04
C SER A 71 3.22 6.96 0.11
N PHE A 72 4.42 6.67 0.57
CA PHE A 72 5.65 6.78 -0.23
C PHE A 72 5.65 5.81 -1.41
N PHE A 73 5.40 4.53 -1.16
CA PHE A 73 5.34 3.51 -2.22
C PHE A 73 4.17 3.73 -3.19
N MET A 74 3.04 4.25 -2.72
CA MET A 74 1.92 4.64 -3.58
C MET A 74 2.32 5.75 -4.54
N GLY A 75 3.05 6.74 -4.08
CA GLY A 75 3.61 7.79 -4.95
C GLY A 75 4.57 7.22 -6.00
N ILE A 76 5.46 6.31 -5.60
CA ILE A 76 6.38 5.61 -6.52
C ILE A 76 5.59 4.77 -7.54
N ALA A 77 4.67 3.92 -7.09
CA ALA A 77 3.88 3.04 -7.96
C ALA A 77 3.04 3.86 -8.96
N GLY A 78 2.44 4.97 -8.50
CA GLY A 78 1.71 5.89 -9.35
C GLY A 78 2.61 6.54 -10.41
N LEU A 79 3.81 6.99 -10.03
CA LEU A 79 4.78 7.56 -10.95
C LEU A 79 5.28 6.54 -11.97
N LEU A 80 5.65 5.35 -11.56
CA LEU A 80 6.07 4.26 -12.45
C LEU A 80 4.96 3.88 -13.45
N THR A 81 3.72 3.78 -12.96
CA THR A 81 2.55 3.52 -13.80
C THR A 81 2.35 4.66 -14.82
N TYR A 82 2.50 5.90 -14.39
CA TYR A 82 2.43 7.06 -15.29
C TYR A 82 3.56 7.04 -16.35
N ILE A 83 4.79 6.78 -15.95
CA ILE A 83 5.94 6.69 -16.88
C ILE A 83 5.69 5.62 -17.95
N ARG A 84 5.16 4.47 -17.53
CA ARG A 84 4.99 3.30 -18.41
C ARG A 84 3.81 3.42 -19.38
N TRP A 85 2.66 3.94 -18.90
CA TRP A 85 1.41 3.95 -19.67
C TRP A 85 0.84 5.35 -19.96
N GLN A 86 1.45 6.40 -19.44
CA GLN A 86 1.08 7.81 -19.68
C GLN A 86 -0.38 8.16 -19.35
N TYR A 87 -1.02 7.44 -18.42
CA TYR A 87 -2.36 7.77 -17.96
C TYR A 87 -2.32 9.01 -17.06
N ARG A 88 -2.74 10.15 -17.60
CA ARG A 88 -2.68 11.48 -16.93
C ARG A 88 -3.39 11.50 -15.57
N TRP A 89 -4.43 10.70 -15.42
CA TRP A 89 -5.24 10.64 -14.20
C TRP A 89 -4.62 9.78 -13.10
N ILE A 90 -3.69 8.89 -13.40
CA ILE A 90 -3.15 7.94 -12.40
C ILE A 90 -2.41 8.67 -11.27
N LEU A 91 -1.67 9.73 -11.58
CA LEU A 91 -0.96 10.53 -10.58
C LEU A 91 -1.94 11.24 -9.63
N SER A 92 -3.08 11.72 -10.14
CA SER A 92 -4.09 12.35 -9.29
C SER A 92 -4.71 11.36 -8.31
N PHE A 93 -5.02 10.15 -8.76
CA PHE A 93 -5.60 9.12 -7.90
C PHE A 93 -4.59 8.54 -6.92
N SER A 94 -3.37 8.27 -7.34
CA SER A 94 -2.33 7.79 -6.43
C SER A 94 -1.96 8.83 -5.38
N ALA A 95 -1.86 10.11 -5.78
CA ALA A 95 -1.65 11.22 -4.84
C ALA A 95 -2.84 11.37 -3.88
N LEU A 96 -4.08 11.26 -4.36
CA LEU A 96 -5.27 11.31 -3.50
C LEU A 96 -5.25 10.17 -2.46
N LEU A 97 -4.96 8.93 -2.89
CA LEU A 97 -4.92 7.78 -1.98
C LEU A 97 -3.79 7.92 -0.96
N ALA A 98 -2.60 8.37 -1.38
CA ALA A 98 -1.50 8.67 -0.46
C ALA A 98 -1.89 9.79 0.52
N THR A 99 -2.58 10.84 0.04
CA THR A 99 -3.07 11.95 0.87
C THR A 99 -4.02 11.49 1.98
N VAL A 100 -4.91 10.53 1.71
CA VAL A 100 -5.81 9.96 2.73
C VAL A 100 -5.01 9.41 3.91
N PHE A 101 -3.93 8.65 3.67
CA PHE A 101 -3.09 8.10 4.74
C PHE A 101 -2.26 9.16 5.45
N VAL A 102 -1.80 10.19 4.73
CA VAL A 102 -1.13 11.35 5.32
C VAL A 102 -2.08 12.10 6.26
N ILE A 103 -3.34 12.35 5.84
CA ILE A 103 -4.36 13.00 6.66
C ILE A 103 -4.68 12.16 7.90
N ILE A 104 -4.82 10.84 7.76
CA ILE A 104 -5.06 9.95 8.90
C ILE A 104 -3.91 10.04 9.91
N ASN A 105 -2.66 10.10 9.45
CA ASN A 105 -1.51 10.29 10.35
C ASN A 105 -1.53 11.65 11.06
N LEU A 106 -2.04 12.69 10.42
CA LEU A 106 -2.15 14.02 11.05
C LEU A 106 -3.31 14.09 12.06
N MET A 107 -4.42 13.38 11.80
CA MET A 107 -5.63 13.46 12.61
C MET A 107 -5.71 12.45 13.76
N LYS A 108 -4.86 11.42 13.75
CA LYS A 108 -4.88 10.31 14.72
C LYS A 108 -3.53 10.10 15.38
N PRO A 109 -3.12 10.97 16.33
CA PRO A 109 -1.83 10.81 17.04
C PRO A 109 -1.70 9.48 17.80
N GLU A 110 -2.82 8.88 18.22
CA GLU A 110 -2.84 7.62 18.95
C GLU A 110 -2.20 6.44 18.19
N ILE A 111 -2.13 6.53 16.86
CA ILE A 111 -1.48 5.49 16.04
C ILE A 111 0.04 5.62 15.98
N HIS A 112 0.61 6.63 16.61
CA HIS A 112 2.05 6.86 16.71
C HIS A 112 2.64 6.20 17.97
N ASP A 113 1.82 5.58 18.82
CA ASP A 113 2.27 4.92 20.04
C ASP A 113 3.36 3.88 19.73
N GLN A 114 4.48 4.05 20.41
CA GLN A 114 5.70 3.27 20.21
C GLN A 114 5.86 2.14 21.22
N SER A 115 4.79 1.75 21.92
CA SER A 115 4.84 0.57 22.79
C SER A 115 5.17 -0.66 21.94
N LEU A 116 6.41 -1.10 22.01
CA LEU A 116 6.95 -2.16 21.17
C LEU A 116 6.63 -3.52 21.76
N MET A 117 5.77 -4.27 21.10
CA MET A 117 5.64 -5.70 21.37
C MET A 117 6.95 -6.43 21.00
N PRO A 118 7.39 -7.43 21.80
CA PRO A 118 8.59 -8.22 21.48
C PRO A 118 8.58 -8.82 20.08
N ALA A 119 7.41 -9.24 19.60
CA ALA A 119 7.20 -9.78 18.26
C ALA A 119 7.67 -8.85 17.13
N LEU A 120 7.62 -7.52 17.32
CA LEU A 120 8.04 -6.52 16.32
C LEU A 120 9.56 -6.32 16.25
N GLN A 121 10.33 -7.01 17.08
CA GLN A 121 11.80 -6.90 17.12
C GLN A 121 12.48 -7.94 16.21
N SER A 122 11.72 -8.88 15.64
CA SER A 122 12.24 -9.89 14.73
C SER A 122 12.90 -9.29 13.49
N ILE A 123 14.00 -9.89 13.04
CA ILE A 123 14.70 -9.51 11.81
C ILE A 123 13.80 -9.66 10.56
N TRP A 124 12.86 -10.59 10.58
CA TRP A 124 11.94 -10.87 9.47
C TRP A 124 10.80 -9.88 9.35
N PHE A 125 10.48 -9.15 10.44
CA PHE A 125 9.38 -8.19 10.46
C PHE A 125 9.56 -7.06 9.44
N ILE A 126 10.75 -6.46 9.39
CA ILE A 126 11.04 -5.32 8.51
C ILE A 126 10.92 -5.69 7.03
N PRO A 127 11.59 -6.74 6.52
CA PRO A 127 11.44 -7.14 5.12
C PRO A 127 10.00 -7.57 4.78
N HIS A 128 9.30 -8.27 5.69
CA HIS A 128 7.90 -8.62 5.52
C HIS A 128 7.02 -7.38 5.29
N VAL A 129 7.09 -6.41 6.19
CA VAL A 129 6.27 -5.18 6.10
C VAL A 129 6.64 -4.36 4.86
N THR A 130 7.95 -4.22 4.56
CA THR A 130 8.40 -3.47 3.38
C THR A 130 7.84 -4.04 2.08
N VAL A 131 7.96 -5.35 1.91
CA VAL A 131 7.50 -6.05 0.70
C VAL A 131 5.98 -5.98 0.59
N TYR A 132 5.26 -6.12 1.70
CA TYR A 132 3.81 -5.97 1.73
C TYR A 132 3.36 -4.55 1.37
N MET A 133 3.96 -3.52 1.96
CA MET A 133 3.58 -2.13 1.66
C MET A 133 3.81 -1.78 0.19
N PHE A 134 4.90 -2.28 -0.39
CA PHE A 134 5.15 -2.14 -1.83
C PHE A 134 4.10 -2.88 -2.67
N SER A 135 3.82 -4.15 -2.36
CA SER A 135 2.77 -4.95 -3.01
C SER A 135 1.42 -4.25 -2.95
N TYR A 136 1.01 -3.78 -1.79
CA TYR A 136 -0.26 -3.09 -1.57
C TYR A 136 -0.37 -1.82 -2.40
N SER A 137 0.73 -1.09 -2.58
CA SER A 137 0.77 0.12 -3.40
C SER A 137 0.60 -0.19 -4.88
N VAL A 138 1.26 -1.23 -5.38
CA VAL A 138 1.11 -1.70 -6.78
C VAL A 138 -0.30 -2.20 -7.04
N LEU A 139 -0.87 -3.00 -6.12
CA LEU A 139 -2.25 -3.48 -6.20
C LEU A 139 -3.27 -2.34 -6.04
N GLY A 140 -2.94 -1.29 -5.29
CA GLY A 140 -3.70 -0.06 -5.22
C GLY A 140 -3.78 0.66 -6.57
N CYS A 141 -2.67 0.72 -7.31
CA CYS A 141 -2.70 1.23 -8.70
C CYS A 141 -3.56 0.35 -9.61
N ALA A 142 -3.49 -0.98 -9.48
CA ALA A 142 -4.36 -1.91 -10.22
C ALA A 142 -5.85 -1.69 -9.90
N PHE A 143 -6.18 -1.44 -8.63
CA PHE A 143 -7.54 -1.09 -8.20
C PHE A 143 -8.05 0.20 -8.86
N ILE A 144 -7.23 1.26 -8.88
CA ILE A 144 -7.59 2.52 -9.52
C ILE A 144 -7.85 2.32 -11.02
N ILE A 145 -7.00 1.52 -11.68
CA ILE A 145 -7.16 1.15 -13.09
C ILE A 145 -8.44 0.34 -13.30
N ALA A 146 -8.74 -0.60 -12.40
CA ALA A 146 -9.96 -1.40 -12.47
C ALA A 146 -11.22 -0.54 -12.32
N LEU A 147 -11.24 0.41 -11.38
CA LEU A 147 -12.32 1.38 -11.25
C LEU A 147 -12.53 2.17 -12.54
N THR A 148 -11.45 2.74 -13.08
CA THR A 148 -11.53 3.51 -14.33
C THR A 148 -11.99 2.64 -15.50
N GLY A 149 -11.48 1.41 -15.60
CA GLY A 149 -11.84 0.43 -16.63
C GLY A 149 -13.30 0.00 -16.56
N LEU A 150 -13.86 -0.14 -15.37
CA LEU A 150 -15.26 -0.45 -15.15
C LEU A 150 -16.21 0.60 -15.74
N PHE A 151 -15.86 1.89 -15.62
CA PHE A 151 -16.64 3.00 -16.15
C PHE A 151 -16.37 3.28 -17.63
N ARG A 152 -15.13 3.11 -18.09
CA ARG A 152 -14.74 3.46 -19.46
C ARG A 152 -14.77 2.30 -20.45
N HIS A 153 -14.92 1.06 -19.97
CA HIS A 153 -15.06 -0.18 -20.75
C HIS A 153 -13.93 -0.45 -21.78
N LYS A 154 -12.72 0.10 -21.57
CA LYS A 154 -11.58 -0.08 -22.48
C LYS A 154 -10.73 -1.29 -22.09
N GLU A 155 -10.35 -2.09 -23.09
CA GLU A 155 -9.55 -3.29 -22.90
C GLU A 155 -8.10 -3.00 -22.51
N GLU A 156 -7.55 -1.87 -22.95
CA GLU A 156 -6.17 -1.47 -22.60
C GLU A 156 -5.93 -1.37 -21.09
N TYR A 157 -6.98 -1.02 -20.32
CA TYR A 157 -6.89 -0.98 -18.85
C TYR A 157 -6.72 -2.36 -18.23
N LEU A 158 -7.28 -3.44 -18.85
CA LEU A 158 -7.03 -4.80 -18.39
C LEU A 158 -5.56 -5.20 -18.58
N HIS A 159 -4.96 -4.88 -19.71
CA HIS A 159 -3.52 -5.18 -19.93
C HIS A 159 -2.63 -4.47 -18.91
N THR A 160 -2.95 -3.23 -18.59
CA THR A 160 -2.22 -2.50 -17.56
C THR A 160 -2.44 -3.11 -16.18
N ALA A 161 -3.69 -3.46 -15.85
CA ALA A 161 -4.03 -4.13 -14.59
C ALA A 161 -3.33 -5.49 -14.49
N ASP A 162 -3.26 -6.28 -15.57
CA ASP A 162 -2.57 -7.57 -15.60
C ASP A 162 -1.11 -7.42 -15.14
N ASN A 163 -0.36 -6.48 -15.72
CA ASN A 163 1.05 -6.27 -15.37
C ASN A 163 1.22 -5.84 -13.90
N LEU A 164 0.34 -4.98 -13.39
CA LEU A 164 0.38 -4.55 -12.00
C LEU A 164 -0.01 -5.69 -11.05
N VAL A 165 -1.00 -6.49 -11.42
CA VAL A 165 -1.42 -7.66 -10.63
C VAL A 165 -0.32 -8.70 -10.58
N TYR A 166 0.33 -9.02 -11.71
CA TYR A 166 1.45 -9.99 -11.71
C TYR A 166 2.58 -9.54 -10.79
N ALA A 167 2.99 -8.28 -10.87
CA ALA A 167 3.98 -7.74 -9.95
C ALA A 167 3.47 -7.75 -8.50
N GLY A 168 2.25 -7.26 -8.27
CA GLY A 168 1.65 -7.18 -6.94
C GLY A 168 1.52 -8.53 -6.26
N ILE A 169 1.01 -9.57 -6.97
CA ILE A 169 0.86 -10.92 -6.39
C ILE A 169 2.21 -11.60 -6.14
N ALA A 170 3.22 -11.34 -6.97
CA ALA A 170 4.56 -11.85 -6.74
C ALA A 170 5.13 -11.30 -5.42
N PHE A 171 5.08 -9.98 -5.22
CA PHE A 171 5.50 -9.36 -3.97
C PHE A 171 4.61 -9.76 -2.78
N LEU A 172 3.30 -9.93 -2.99
CA LEU A 172 2.39 -10.41 -1.95
C LEU A 172 2.79 -11.81 -1.48
N SER A 173 3.11 -12.72 -2.41
CA SER A 173 3.56 -14.08 -2.10
C SER A 173 4.89 -14.09 -1.34
N ILE A 174 5.86 -13.28 -1.76
CA ILE A 174 7.13 -13.11 -1.03
C ILE A 174 6.85 -12.56 0.37
N GLY A 175 5.97 -11.57 0.49
CA GLY A 175 5.57 -11.00 1.76
C GLY A 175 4.92 -12.03 2.70
N MET A 176 4.06 -12.93 2.19
CA MET A 176 3.48 -14.04 2.96
C MET A 176 4.56 -15.01 3.48
N LEU A 177 5.53 -15.37 2.64
CA LEU A 177 6.66 -16.23 3.05
C LEU A 177 7.50 -15.57 4.15
N LEU A 178 7.86 -14.30 3.99
CA LEU A 178 8.58 -13.55 5.01
C LEU A 178 7.78 -13.40 6.30
N GLY A 179 6.45 -13.24 6.21
CA GLY A 179 5.54 -13.20 7.32
C GLY A 179 5.45 -14.52 8.08
N SER A 180 5.51 -15.65 7.38
CA SER A 180 5.54 -16.97 8.02
C SER A 180 6.84 -17.20 8.81
N LEU A 181 8.00 -16.74 8.29
CA LEU A 181 9.26 -16.78 9.02
C LEU A 181 9.22 -15.88 10.26
N TRP A 182 8.65 -14.69 10.12
CA TRP A 182 8.40 -13.81 11.25
C TRP A 182 7.49 -14.45 12.29
N ALA A 183 6.37 -15.06 11.89
CA ALA A 183 5.44 -15.74 12.78
C ALA A 183 6.10 -16.89 13.53
N LYS A 184 6.97 -17.67 12.87
CA LYS A 184 7.74 -18.74 13.51
C LYS A 184 8.66 -18.21 14.60
N GLU A 185 9.34 -17.10 14.37
CA GLU A 185 10.24 -16.51 15.36
C GLU A 185 9.46 -15.87 16.51
N ALA A 186 8.37 -15.16 16.20
CA ALA A 186 7.60 -14.39 17.19
C ALA A 186 6.68 -15.27 18.06
N TRP A 187 6.07 -16.32 17.50
CA TRP A 187 5.00 -17.10 18.13
C TRP A 187 5.22 -18.62 18.07
N GLY A 188 6.31 -19.08 17.49
CA GLY A 188 6.67 -20.50 17.44
C GLY A 188 6.05 -21.31 16.30
N ASN A 189 5.09 -20.78 15.55
CA ASN A 189 4.42 -21.44 14.43
C ASN A 189 4.55 -20.60 13.14
N TYR A 190 4.72 -21.27 12.01
CA TYR A 190 4.76 -20.57 10.69
C TYR A 190 3.40 -20.00 10.29
N TRP A 191 2.31 -20.64 10.74
CA TRP A 191 0.94 -20.32 10.38
C TRP A 191 -0.02 -20.82 11.43
N SER A 192 -0.97 -20.00 11.87
CA SER A 192 -1.94 -20.34 12.91
C SER A 192 -3.40 -20.11 12.55
N TRP A 193 -3.67 -19.68 11.29
CA TRP A 193 -4.98 -19.25 10.84
C TRP A 193 -5.55 -18.09 11.64
N ASP A 194 -4.68 -17.26 12.16
CA ASP A 194 -5.07 -15.99 12.75
C ASP A 194 -5.94 -15.17 11.77
N PRO A 195 -6.86 -14.31 12.23
CA PRO A 195 -7.68 -13.50 11.36
C PRO A 195 -6.93 -12.71 10.30
N LYS A 196 -5.76 -12.16 10.58
CA LYS A 196 -4.94 -11.47 9.57
C LYS A 196 -4.35 -12.42 8.54
N GLU A 197 -3.87 -13.57 8.97
CA GLU A 197 -3.38 -14.63 8.07
C GLU A 197 -4.48 -15.13 7.14
N THR A 198 -5.68 -15.37 7.70
CA THR A 198 -6.86 -15.80 6.94
C THR A 198 -7.24 -14.78 5.87
N TRP A 199 -7.31 -13.49 6.21
CA TRP A 199 -7.60 -12.43 5.24
C TRP A 199 -6.47 -12.24 4.22
N ALA A 200 -5.22 -12.51 4.56
CA ALA A 200 -4.10 -12.50 3.62
C ALA A 200 -4.27 -13.60 2.56
N VAL A 201 -4.66 -14.83 2.95
CA VAL A 201 -4.95 -15.92 2.01
C VAL A 201 -6.17 -15.59 1.13
N ILE A 202 -7.25 -15.06 1.70
CA ILE A 202 -8.44 -14.66 0.93
C ILE A 202 -8.05 -13.61 -0.13
N THR A 203 -7.24 -12.64 0.25
CA THR A 203 -6.74 -11.60 -0.67
C THR A 203 -5.90 -12.20 -1.78
N TRP A 204 -4.92 -13.03 -1.42
CA TRP A 204 -4.05 -13.72 -2.37
C TRP A 204 -4.85 -14.60 -3.34
N ALA A 205 -5.80 -15.38 -2.83
CA ALA A 205 -6.67 -16.23 -3.64
C ALA A 205 -7.55 -15.41 -4.59
N GLY A 206 -8.06 -14.25 -4.18
CA GLY A 206 -8.81 -13.34 -5.03
C GLY A 206 -8.01 -12.85 -6.24
N TYR A 207 -6.77 -12.41 -6.04
CA TYR A 207 -5.89 -12.02 -7.15
C TYR A 207 -5.45 -13.23 -7.99
N LEU A 208 -5.21 -14.38 -7.38
CA LEU A 208 -4.89 -15.60 -8.11
C LEU A 208 -6.06 -16.05 -9.00
N LEU A 209 -7.29 -15.97 -8.50
CA LEU A 209 -8.49 -16.22 -9.28
C LEU A 209 -8.59 -15.29 -10.49
N TYR A 210 -8.30 -13.99 -10.30
CA TYR A 210 -8.22 -13.04 -11.40
C TYR A 210 -7.24 -13.49 -12.47
N VAL A 211 -6.02 -13.88 -12.09
CA VAL A 211 -4.98 -14.38 -13.02
C VAL A 211 -5.49 -15.60 -13.80
N HIS A 212 -6.09 -16.57 -13.12
CA HIS A 212 -6.64 -17.76 -13.76
C HIS A 212 -7.76 -17.42 -14.78
N LEU A 213 -8.70 -16.57 -14.39
CA LEU A 213 -9.79 -16.17 -15.28
C LEU A 213 -9.28 -15.38 -16.50
N ARG A 214 -8.20 -14.62 -16.35
CA ARG A 214 -7.54 -13.94 -17.48
C ARG A 214 -6.89 -14.93 -18.45
N LEU A 215 -6.23 -15.95 -17.94
CA LEU A 215 -5.61 -16.99 -18.78
C LEU A 215 -6.64 -17.76 -19.61
N PHE A 216 -7.79 -18.09 -19.05
CA PHE A 216 -8.83 -18.85 -19.76
C PHE A 216 -9.64 -18.03 -20.77
N ARG A 217 -9.48 -16.70 -20.83
CA ARG A 217 -10.09 -15.78 -21.82
C ARG A 217 -11.63 -15.88 -22.01
N LYS A 218 -12.35 -16.60 -21.15
CA LYS A 218 -13.81 -16.81 -21.24
C LYS A 218 -14.59 -15.80 -20.38
N THR A 219 -13.92 -15.05 -19.53
CA THR A 219 -14.57 -14.17 -18.55
C THR A 219 -14.75 -12.76 -19.11
N GLY A 220 -15.95 -12.21 -18.95
CA GLY A 220 -16.27 -10.86 -19.40
C GLY A 220 -15.47 -9.79 -18.66
N ARG A 221 -15.13 -8.71 -19.37
CA ARG A 221 -14.33 -7.59 -18.84
C ARG A 221 -14.88 -7.00 -17.53
N LYS A 222 -16.20 -6.82 -17.45
CA LYS A 222 -16.87 -6.28 -16.25
C LYS A 222 -16.60 -7.14 -15.02
N THR A 223 -16.72 -8.46 -15.16
CA THR A 223 -16.46 -9.42 -14.07
C THR A 223 -15.00 -9.34 -13.59
N LEU A 224 -14.06 -9.21 -14.53
CA LEU A 224 -12.63 -9.07 -14.19
C LEU A 224 -12.34 -7.78 -13.41
N TYR A 225 -12.93 -6.65 -13.81
CA TYR A 225 -12.78 -5.39 -13.06
C TYR A 225 -13.40 -5.48 -11.67
N VAL A 226 -14.62 -6.06 -11.57
CA VAL A 226 -15.29 -6.26 -10.28
C VAL A 226 -14.45 -7.16 -9.37
N LEU A 227 -13.87 -8.24 -9.91
CA LEU A 227 -13.01 -9.13 -9.13
C LEU A 227 -11.78 -8.43 -8.60
N LEU A 228 -11.11 -7.57 -9.39
CA LEU A 228 -9.98 -6.77 -8.93
C LEU A 228 -10.37 -5.79 -7.82
N ILE A 229 -11.54 -5.15 -7.95
CA ILE A 229 -12.07 -4.24 -6.93
C ILE A 229 -12.32 -5.01 -5.63
N MET A 230 -12.98 -6.16 -5.72
CA MET A 230 -13.27 -7.00 -4.54
C MET A 230 -11.99 -7.52 -3.88
N SER A 231 -10.99 -7.96 -4.68
CA SER A 231 -9.70 -8.40 -4.15
C SER A 231 -8.95 -7.28 -3.43
N PHE A 232 -9.07 -6.04 -3.89
CA PHE A 232 -8.49 -4.90 -3.16
C PHE A 232 -9.25 -4.59 -1.87
N LEU A 233 -10.56 -4.76 -1.85
CA LEU A 233 -11.33 -4.60 -0.61
C LEU A 233 -10.98 -5.68 0.42
N THR A 234 -10.74 -6.94 0.01
CA THR A 234 -10.24 -7.98 0.93
C THR A 234 -8.84 -7.66 1.46
N LEU A 235 -8.00 -7.01 0.63
CA LEU A 235 -6.69 -6.51 1.06
C LEU A 235 -6.84 -5.42 2.16
N GLN A 236 -7.80 -4.49 1.99
CA GLN A 236 -8.08 -3.48 3.01
C GLN A 236 -8.63 -4.12 4.29
N MET A 237 -9.42 -5.19 4.17
CA MET A 237 -9.86 -5.97 5.33
C MET A 237 -8.69 -6.63 6.05
N CYS A 238 -7.75 -7.25 5.33
CA CYS A 238 -6.54 -7.84 5.90
C CYS A 238 -5.69 -6.82 6.66
N TRP A 239 -5.48 -5.63 6.09
CA TRP A 239 -4.60 -4.64 6.69
C TRP A 239 -5.27 -3.86 7.82
N TYR A 240 -6.50 -3.38 7.60
CA TYR A 240 -7.16 -2.42 8.47
C TYR A 240 -8.46 -2.96 9.08
N GLY A 241 -9.33 -3.54 8.25
CA GLY A 241 -10.69 -3.90 8.65
C GLY A 241 -10.72 -5.00 9.72
N VAL A 242 -9.78 -5.93 9.68
CA VAL A 242 -9.68 -7.02 10.65
C VAL A 242 -9.60 -6.52 12.10
N ASN A 243 -9.00 -5.36 12.35
CA ASN A 243 -8.86 -4.79 13.69
C ASN A 243 -10.21 -4.43 14.34
N TYR A 244 -11.28 -4.30 13.55
CA TYR A 244 -12.64 -3.99 14.01
C TYR A 244 -13.53 -5.23 14.15
N LEU A 245 -13.03 -6.41 13.76
CA LEU A 245 -13.80 -7.64 13.88
C LEU A 245 -13.71 -8.21 15.31
N PRO A 246 -14.81 -8.74 15.88
CA PRO A 246 -14.77 -9.38 17.20
C PRO A 246 -13.74 -10.54 17.28
N ALA A 247 -13.58 -11.30 16.20
CA ALA A 247 -12.58 -12.36 16.10
C ALA A 247 -11.13 -11.85 16.24
N ALA A 248 -10.87 -10.59 15.93
CA ALA A 248 -9.54 -10.01 16.04
C ALA A 248 -9.10 -9.77 17.49
N GLN A 249 -10.02 -9.71 18.45
CA GLN A 249 -9.67 -9.51 19.86
C GLN A 249 -8.78 -10.63 20.40
N GLN A 250 -8.79 -11.81 19.78
CA GLN A 250 -7.92 -12.95 20.09
C GLN A 250 -6.70 -13.04 19.17
N SER A 251 -6.53 -12.10 18.22
CA SER A 251 -5.43 -12.12 17.26
C SER A 251 -4.11 -11.77 17.93
N VAL A 252 -3.07 -12.55 17.63
CA VAL A 252 -1.69 -12.26 18.05
C VAL A 252 -1.09 -11.05 17.30
N HIS A 253 -1.73 -10.60 16.23
CA HIS A 253 -1.32 -9.47 15.41
C HIS A 253 -1.97 -8.13 15.82
N LEU A 254 -2.68 -8.05 16.94
CA LEU A 254 -3.23 -6.79 17.44
C LEU A 254 -2.14 -5.92 18.06
N TYR A 255 -1.91 -4.74 17.48
CA TYR A 255 -0.91 -3.77 17.95
C TYR A 255 -1.38 -2.92 19.15
N ASN A 256 -2.66 -2.92 19.47
CA ASN A 256 -3.25 -2.23 20.63
C ASN A 256 -4.20 -3.19 21.36
N ARG A 257 -3.73 -3.86 22.38
CA ARG A 257 -4.59 -4.28 23.47
C ARG A 257 -4.75 -3.06 24.37
N ASN A 258 -5.87 -2.35 24.27
CA ASN A 258 -6.30 -1.48 25.34
C ASN A 258 -6.61 -2.39 26.53
N ASN A 259 -5.69 -2.47 27.49
CA ASN A 259 -5.97 -2.94 28.85
C ASN A 259 -6.67 -1.81 29.60
#